data_b7b3e17f52ca7f67fc062ef4e6cda5e4
#
_entry.id   b7b3e17f52ca7f67fc062ef4e6cda5e4
#
_cell.length_a   1.000
_cell.length_b   1.000
_cell.length_c   1.000
_cell.angle_alpha   90.00
_cell.angle_beta   90.00
_cell.angle_gamma   90.00
#
_symmetry.space_group_name_H-M   'P 1'
#
loop_
_entity.id
_entity.type
_entity.pdbx_description
1 polymer ?
#
loop_
_entity_poly.entity_id
_entity_poly.type
_entity_poly.pdbx_seq_one_letter_code
_entity_poly.pdbx_strand_id
1 'polypeptide(L)'
;MIKKILKFLTFDKFYISQQRDILIFDEKSSNFLSKFFENNQFNFFFTRKEKFEIYIFFLTLLKHGTKNFGKNYFFNYIKVYKPKYIFSMWVLNEYLFFVKNFFPNIKIILVQGHRFNIDLFQKMNTYPKNSFDLLFTFSKNEKKSLKKN
;
A
#
# COMPACT_ATOMS: atom_id res chain seq x y z
N MET A 1 18.79 -21.07 12.85
CA MET A 1 18.33 -20.26 11.71
C MET A 1 17.23 -20.97 10.91
N ILE A 2 17.40 -22.21 10.48
CA ILE A 2 16.44 -23.02 9.70
C ILE A 2 15.06 -23.17 10.39
N LYS A 3 15.01 -23.44 11.70
CA LYS A 3 13.75 -23.53 12.48
C LYS A 3 12.92 -22.22 12.49
N LYS A 4 13.57 -21.05 12.41
CA LYS A 4 12.86 -19.76 12.29
C LYS A 4 12.28 -19.56 10.87
N ILE A 5 12.94 -20.06 9.85
CA ILE A 5 12.48 -20.01 8.46
C ILE A 5 11.30 -20.97 8.25
N LEU A 6 11.38 -22.19 8.79
CA LEU A 6 10.29 -23.16 8.74
C LEU A 6 9.02 -22.69 9.48
N LYS A 7 9.17 -21.96 10.59
CA LYS A 7 8.02 -21.35 11.31
C LYS A 7 7.39 -20.18 10.52
N PHE A 8 8.12 -19.61 9.56
CA PHE A 8 7.61 -18.58 8.64
C PHE A 8 6.82 -19.18 7.45
N LEU A 9 7.04 -20.45 7.15
CA LEU A 9 6.44 -21.18 6.03
C LEU A 9 5.16 -21.93 6.41
N THR A 10 4.44 -21.50 7.46
CA THR A 10 3.09 -22.04 7.67
C THR A 10 2.21 -21.58 6.51
N PHE A 11 1.59 -22.52 5.80
CA PHE A 11 0.77 -22.27 4.60
C PHE A 11 -0.33 -21.23 4.82
N ASP A 12 -0.79 -21.04 6.05
CA ASP A 12 -1.78 -20.02 6.44
C ASP A 12 -1.36 -18.56 6.17
N LYS A 13 -0.05 -18.34 5.91
CA LYS A 13 0.49 -17.01 5.61
C LYS A 13 0.61 -16.71 4.12
N PHE A 14 0.28 -17.66 3.26
CA PHE A 14 0.35 -17.47 1.82
C PHE A 14 -1.05 -17.43 1.21
N TYR A 15 -1.20 -16.61 0.20
CA TYR A 15 -2.41 -16.55 -0.62
C TYR A 15 -2.04 -16.35 -2.09
N ILE A 16 -3.00 -16.57 -2.96
CA ILE A 16 -2.89 -16.32 -4.39
C ILE A 16 -3.81 -15.17 -4.75
N SER A 17 -3.26 -14.11 -5.31
CA SER A 17 -4.03 -12.99 -5.83
C SER A 17 -4.53 -13.28 -7.25
N GLN A 18 -5.64 -12.65 -7.59
CA GLN A 18 -6.11 -12.50 -8.96
C GLN A 18 -5.82 -11.09 -9.44
N GLN A 19 -5.78 -10.88 -10.75
CA GLN A 19 -5.69 -9.54 -11.29
C GLN A 19 -6.98 -8.78 -11.01
N ARG A 20 -6.87 -7.63 -10.33
CA ARG A 20 -7.98 -6.74 -9.97
C ARG A 20 -7.60 -5.30 -10.21
N ASP A 21 -8.57 -4.48 -10.55
CA ASP A 21 -8.34 -3.06 -10.82
C ASP A 21 -8.04 -2.25 -9.56
N ILE A 22 -8.51 -2.71 -8.42
CA ILE A 22 -8.41 -2.02 -7.14
C ILE A 22 -7.48 -2.78 -6.19
N LEU A 23 -6.52 -2.06 -5.61
CA LEU A 23 -5.67 -2.53 -4.53
C LEU A 23 -5.98 -1.72 -3.27
N ILE A 24 -6.44 -2.37 -2.22
CA ILE A 24 -6.62 -1.76 -0.90
C ILE A 24 -5.36 -2.04 -0.09
N PHE A 25 -4.64 -0.95 0.21
CA PHE A 25 -3.37 -1.02 0.92
C PHE A 25 -3.59 -1.06 2.43
N ASP A 26 -2.95 -2.04 3.10
CA ASP A 26 -3.08 -2.34 4.53
C ASP A 26 -4.49 -2.74 4.97
N GLU A 27 -4.78 -4.04 4.95
CA GLU A 27 -6.08 -4.61 5.31
C GLU A 27 -6.60 -4.08 6.67
N LYS A 28 -5.76 -4.07 7.71
CA LYS A 28 -6.21 -3.71 9.06
C LYS A 28 -6.73 -2.29 9.17
N SER A 29 -6.03 -1.34 8.57
CA SER A 29 -6.44 0.06 8.60
C SER A 29 -7.47 0.40 7.55
N SER A 30 -7.51 -0.37 6.45
CA SER A 30 -8.31 -0.04 5.26
C SER A 30 -9.49 -0.98 5.04
N ASN A 31 -9.76 -1.93 5.94
CA ASN A 31 -10.87 -2.89 5.79
C ASN A 31 -12.23 -2.18 5.63
N PHE A 32 -12.40 -1.01 6.24
CA PHE A 32 -13.59 -0.21 6.04
C PHE A 32 -13.84 0.14 4.56
N LEU A 33 -12.78 0.35 3.79
CA LEU A 33 -12.86 0.71 2.37
C LEU A 33 -13.42 -0.44 1.53
N SER A 34 -13.22 -1.69 1.93
CA SER A 34 -13.75 -2.84 1.19
C SER A 34 -15.27 -2.87 1.12
N LYS A 35 -15.95 -2.22 2.08
CA LYS A 35 -17.42 -2.14 2.11
C LYS A 35 -18.03 -1.34 0.94
N PHE A 36 -17.21 -0.57 0.23
CA PHE A 36 -17.63 0.22 -0.93
C PHE A 36 -17.43 -0.48 -2.27
N PHE A 37 -16.87 -1.70 -2.26
CA PHE A 37 -16.55 -2.45 -3.45
C PHE A 37 -17.10 -3.88 -3.36
N GLU A 38 -17.40 -4.48 -4.49
CA GLU A 38 -17.70 -5.90 -4.56
C GLU A 38 -16.44 -6.73 -4.34
N ASN A 39 -16.57 -7.90 -3.71
CA ASN A 39 -15.42 -8.76 -3.34
C ASN A 39 -14.55 -9.19 -4.52
N ASN A 40 -15.08 -9.15 -5.73
CA ASN A 40 -14.36 -9.50 -6.95
C ASN A 40 -13.62 -8.31 -7.61
N GLN A 41 -13.77 -7.08 -7.10
CA GLN A 41 -13.20 -5.87 -7.69
C GLN A 41 -11.84 -5.48 -7.11
N PHE A 42 -11.50 -5.96 -5.92
CA PHE A 42 -10.30 -5.54 -5.22
C PHE A 42 -9.47 -6.69 -4.68
N ASN A 43 -8.21 -6.39 -4.39
CA ASN A 43 -7.33 -7.20 -3.56
C ASN A 43 -6.88 -6.38 -2.36
N PHE A 44 -6.55 -7.07 -1.26
CA PHE A 44 -5.81 -6.48 -0.15
C PHE A 44 -4.30 -6.64 -0.34
N PHE A 45 -3.55 -5.60 -0.03
CA PHE A 45 -2.12 -5.70 0.18
C PHE A 45 -1.81 -5.68 1.69
N PHE A 46 -1.24 -6.78 2.18
CA PHE A 46 -0.96 -6.96 3.60
C PHE A 46 0.41 -6.38 3.96
N THR A 47 0.44 -5.30 4.73
CA THR A 47 1.68 -4.58 5.05
C THR A 47 2.41 -5.12 6.28
N ARG A 48 1.68 -5.78 7.18
CA ARG A 48 2.19 -6.19 8.49
C ARG A 48 2.79 -7.59 8.54
N LYS A 49 3.17 -8.15 7.38
CA LYS A 49 3.74 -9.50 7.24
C LYS A 49 2.80 -10.62 7.73
N GLU A 50 1.50 -10.37 7.69
CA GLU A 50 0.48 -11.34 8.13
C GLU A 50 0.22 -12.39 7.05
N LYS A 51 0.13 -11.92 5.80
CA LYS A 51 -0.05 -12.77 4.63
C LYS A 51 0.83 -12.30 3.49
N PHE A 52 1.28 -13.23 2.69
CA PHE A 52 2.09 -12.96 1.50
C PHE A 52 1.44 -13.61 0.27
N GLU A 53 1.42 -12.89 -0.82
CA GLU A 53 1.12 -13.47 -2.10
C GLU A 53 2.30 -14.36 -2.52
N ILE A 54 2.02 -15.64 -2.76
CA ILE A 54 3.06 -16.68 -2.86
C ILE A 54 4.02 -16.44 -4.03
N TYR A 55 3.48 -16.10 -5.19
CA TYR A 55 4.30 -15.87 -6.39
C TYR A 55 5.20 -14.65 -6.23
N ILE A 56 4.65 -13.53 -5.72
CA ILE A 56 5.41 -12.31 -5.50
C ILE A 56 6.47 -12.48 -4.42
N PHE A 57 6.18 -13.27 -3.38
CA PHE A 57 7.14 -13.58 -2.33
C PHE A 57 8.39 -14.24 -2.91
N PHE A 58 8.23 -15.33 -3.65
CA PHE A 58 9.36 -16.03 -4.27
C PHE A 58 10.04 -15.20 -5.35
N LEU A 59 9.27 -14.49 -6.20
CA LEU A 59 9.83 -13.58 -7.20
C LEU A 59 10.73 -12.51 -6.55
N THR A 60 10.32 -11.97 -5.40
CA THR A 60 11.09 -10.96 -4.69
C THR A 60 12.36 -11.54 -4.08
N LEU A 61 12.28 -12.72 -3.46
CA LEU A 61 13.44 -13.41 -2.91
C LEU A 61 14.48 -13.74 -3.98
N LEU A 62 14.04 -14.25 -5.13
CA LEU A 62 14.93 -14.61 -6.23
C LEU A 62 15.62 -13.39 -6.85
N LYS A 63 14.90 -12.26 -7.00
CA LYS A 63 15.45 -11.06 -7.65
C LYS A 63 16.26 -10.16 -6.72
N HIS A 64 15.87 -10.05 -5.46
CA HIS A 64 16.38 -9.03 -4.55
C HIS A 64 16.91 -9.60 -3.22
N GLY A 65 16.74 -10.91 -2.99
CA GLY A 65 17.05 -11.51 -1.70
C GLY A 65 16.21 -10.89 -0.58
N THR A 66 16.83 -10.71 0.57
CA THR A 66 16.17 -10.09 1.74
C THR A 66 16.36 -8.58 1.84
N LYS A 67 17.21 -7.99 0.96
CA LYS A 67 17.52 -6.55 1.01
C LYS A 67 16.29 -5.73 0.59
N ASN A 68 15.87 -4.80 1.45
CA ASN A 68 14.69 -3.95 1.23
C ASN A 68 13.44 -4.76 0.83
N PHE A 69 13.28 -5.96 1.39
CA PHE A 69 12.27 -6.92 0.98
C PHE A 69 10.86 -6.31 0.91
N GLY A 70 10.41 -5.60 1.93
CA GLY A 70 9.07 -5.02 1.96
C GLY A 70 8.81 -4.04 0.81
N LYS A 71 9.78 -3.18 0.50
CA LYS A 71 9.69 -2.25 -0.64
C LYS A 71 9.66 -3.02 -1.96
N ASN A 72 10.60 -3.92 -2.18
CA ASN A 72 10.70 -4.69 -3.42
C ASN A 72 9.48 -5.60 -3.64
N TYR A 73 8.97 -6.20 -2.57
CA TYR A 73 7.75 -7.01 -2.60
C TYR A 73 6.53 -6.18 -3.04
N PHE A 74 6.36 -4.98 -2.50
CA PHE A 74 5.28 -4.08 -2.88
C PHE A 74 5.37 -3.66 -4.36
N PHE A 75 6.54 -3.24 -4.82
CA PHE A 75 6.71 -2.84 -6.22
C PHE A 75 6.57 -4.01 -7.19
N ASN A 76 7.04 -5.21 -6.85
CA ASN A 76 6.82 -6.41 -7.64
C ASN A 76 5.33 -6.77 -7.71
N TYR A 77 4.59 -6.62 -6.59
CA TYR A 77 3.15 -6.83 -6.56
C TYR A 77 2.43 -5.91 -7.55
N ILE A 78 2.71 -4.61 -7.50
CA ILE A 78 2.13 -3.63 -8.43
C ILE A 78 2.50 -3.97 -9.89
N LYS A 79 3.76 -4.33 -10.14
CA LYS A 79 4.25 -4.65 -11.49
C LYS A 79 3.55 -5.85 -12.11
N VAL A 80 3.24 -6.86 -11.29
CA VAL A 80 2.58 -8.10 -11.75
C VAL A 80 1.08 -7.90 -11.92
N TYR A 81 0.41 -7.37 -10.90
CA TYR A 81 -1.06 -7.27 -10.88
C TYR A 81 -1.61 -6.01 -11.53
N LYS A 82 -0.79 -4.97 -11.71
CA LYS A 82 -1.11 -3.72 -12.44
C LYS A 82 -2.47 -3.11 -12.04
N PRO A 83 -2.72 -2.87 -10.75
CA PRO A 83 -3.96 -2.25 -10.33
C PRO A 83 -4.09 -0.86 -10.98
N LYS A 84 -5.31 -0.43 -11.31
CA LYS A 84 -5.58 0.93 -11.79
C LYS A 84 -5.67 1.93 -10.65
N TYR A 85 -6.16 1.46 -9.49
CA TYR A 85 -6.41 2.28 -8.31
C TYR A 85 -5.76 1.66 -7.08
N ILE A 86 -5.13 2.49 -6.26
CA ILE A 86 -4.65 2.11 -4.93
C ILE A 86 -5.37 2.98 -3.91
N PHE A 87 -6.12 2.34 -3.02
CA PHE A 87 -6.78 2.98 -1.89
C PHE A 87 -6.01 2.71 -0.60
N SER A 88 -5.82 3.72 0.22
CA SER A 88 -5.20 3.56 1.53
C SER A 88 -5.80 4.52 2.55
N MET A 89 -6.06 4.01 3.75
CA MET A 89 -6.31 4.84 4.93
C MET A 89 -5.03 5.18 5.68
N TRP A 90 -3.89 4.62 5.28
CA TRP A 90 -2.61 4.83 5.91
C TRP A 90 -1.76 5.80 5.11
N VAL A 91 -1.74 7.04 5.56
CA VAL A 91 -0.99 8.13 4.89
C VAL A 91 0.52 8.02 5.09
N LEU A 92 1.00 7.23 6.05
CA LEU A 92 2.41 7.20 6.47
C LEU A 92 3.28 6.18 5.75
N ASN A 93 2.76 5.41 4.81
CA ASN A 93 3.61 4.44 4.13
C ASN A 93 4.41 5.11 3.01
N GLU A 94 5.70 5.27 3.25
CA GLU A 94 6.62 5.92 2.32
C GLU A 94 6.60 5.29 0.92
N TYR A 95 6.34 4.00 0.80
CA TYR A 95 6.32 3.33 -0.50
C TYR A 95 5.21 3.85 -1.42
N LEU A 96 4.05 4.22 -0.87
CA LEU A 96 2.95 4.77 -1.64
C LEU A 96 3.32 6.07 -2.35
N PHE A 97 4.09 6.93 -1.69
CA PHE A 97 4.48 8.22 -2.26
C PHE A 97 5.45 8.10 -3.44
N PHE A 98 6.12 6.97 -3.58
CA PHE A 98 7.02 6.72 -4.70
C PHE A 98 6.39 5.91 -5.84
N VAL A 99 5.14 5.43 -5.69
CA VAL A 99 4.48 4.62 -6.73
C VAL A 99 4.41 5.38 -8.05
N LYS A 100 4.02 6.65 -8.03
CA LYS A 100 3.90 7.49 -9.23
C LYS A 100 5.18 7.62 -10.03
N ASN A 101 6.34 7.54 -9.40
CA ASN A 101 7.64 7.62 -10.07
C ASN A 101 7.89 6.42 -10.98
N PHE A 102 7.30 5.26 -10.67
CA PHE A 102 7.48 4.01 -11.42
C PHE A 102 6.23 3.61 -12.20
N PHE A 103 5.06 4.05 -11.73
CA PHE A 103 3.76 3.68 -12.29
C PHE A 103 2.86 4.91 -12.38
N PRO A 104 3.13 5.86 -13.29
CA PRO A 104 2.44 7.16 -13.33
C PRO A 104 0.94 7.05 -13.61
N ASN A 105 0.51 5.99 -14.27
CA ASN A 105 -0.90 5.77 -14.63
C ASN A 105 -1.77 5.24 -13.49
N ILE A 106 -1.17 4.74 -12.39
CA ILE A 106 -1.93 4.26 -11.24
C ILE A 106 -2.49 5.44 -10.45
N LYS A 107 -3.78 5.41 -10.18
CA LYS A 107 -4.43 6.43 -9.35
C LYS A 107 -4.31 6.06 -7.87
N ILE A 108 -3.75 6.98 -7.07
CA ILE A 108 -3.58 6.80 -5.64
C ILE A 108 -4.58 7.66 -4.90
N ILE A 109 -5.42 7.03 -4.10
CA ILE A 109 -6.50 7.64 -3.35
C ILE A 109 -6.25 7.39 -1.87
N LEU A 110 -5.98 8.47 -1.16
CA LEU A 110 -5.76 8.43 0.28
C LEU A 110 -7.02 8.86 1.01
N VAL A 111 -7.37 8.11 2.04
CA VAL A 111 -8.49 8.44 2.93
C VAL A 111 -7.91 8.63 4.32
N GLN A 112 -8.16 9.78 4.91
CA GLN A 112 -7.71 10.08 6.24
C GLN A 112 -8.38 9.15 7.26
N GLY A 113 -7.60 8.36 7.99
CA GLY A 113 -8.09 7.45 9.03
C GLY A 113 -8.09 8.07 10.43
N HIS A 114 -7.24 9.08 10.66
CA HIS A 114 -7.06 9.76 11.95
C HIS A 114 -6.80 11.25 11.72
N ARG A 115 -6.96 12.05 12.78
CA ARG A 115 -6.52 13.45 12.72
C ARG A 115 -5.01 13.50 12.49
N PHE A 116 -4.60 14.30 11.54
CA PHE A 116 -3.18 14.57 11.32
C PHE A 116 -2.65 15.44 12.46
N ASN A 117 -1.49 15.07 12.99
CA ASN A 117 -0.70 16.01 13.78
C ASN A 117 0.19 16.87 12.86
N ILE A 118 0.75 17.93 13.40
CA ILE A 118 1.61 18.87 12.66
C ILE A 118 2.83 18.16 12.05
N ASP A 119 3.43 17.20 12.78
CA ASP A 119 4.60 16.45 12.31
C ASP A 119 4.31 15.63 11.06
N LEU A 120 3.10 15.13 10.95
CA LEU A 120 2.65 14.38 9.77
C LEU A 120 2.57 15.28 8.54
N PHE A 121 2.03 16.49 8.68
CA PHE A 121 2.00 17.46 7.59
C PHE A 121 3.40 17.87 7.15
N GLN A 122 4.31 18.11 8.09
CA GLN A 122 5.69 18.41 7.77
C GLN A 122 6.35 17.27 7.00
N LYS A 123 6.12 16.04 7.43
CA LYS A 123 6.63 14.84 6.73
C LYS A 123 6.03 14.68 5.33
N MET A 124 4.75 14.99 5.15
CA MET A 124 4.12 14.93 3.82
C MET A 124 4.74 15.91 2.83
N ASN A 125 5.22 17.08 3.31
CA ASN A 125 5.88 18.07 2.46
C ASN A 125 7.24 17.61 1.93
N THR A 126 7.84 16.57 2.52
CA THR A 126 9.11 16.01 2.04
C THR A 126 8.91 15.02 0.88
N TYR A 127 7.68 14.60 0.58
CA TYR A 127 7.40 13.68 -0.50
C TYR A 127 7.25 14.39 -1.84
N PRO A 128 7.46 13.66 -2.95
CA PRO A 128 7.31 14.24 -4.29
C PRO A 128 5.92 14.86 -4.49
N LYS A 129 5.89 16.03 -5.11
CA LYS A 129 4.61 16.63 -5.57
C LYS A 129 3.91 15.63 -6.49
N ASN A 130 2.59 15.54 -6.41
CA ASN A 130 1.77 14.59 -7.17
C ASN A 130 1.95 13.10 -6.78
N SER A 131 2.38 12.82 -5.54
CA SER A 131 2.49 11.43 -5.05
C SER A 131 1.15 10.70 -4.96
N PHE A 132 0.04 11.43 -4.92
CA PHE A 132 -1.33 10.90 -4.91
C PHE A 132 -2.27 11.78 -5.73
N ASP A 133 -3.37 11.21 -6.19
CA ASP A 133 -4.37 11.92 -7.02
C ASP A 133 -5.48 12.55 -6.19
N LEU A 134 -5.92 11.88 -5.14
CA LEU A 134 -6.97 12.35 -4.26
C LEU A 134 -6.62 12.10 -2.79
N LEU A 135 -7.00 13.07 -1.96
CA LEU A 135 -6.93 12.94 -0.50
C LEU A 135 -8.27 13.37 0.11
N PHE A 136 -8.95 12.43 0.75
CA PHE A 136 -10.13 12.71 1.55
C PHE A 136 -9.73 13.03 2.99
N THR A 137 -10.10 14.21 3.47
CA THR A 137 -9.82 14.70 4.83
C THR A 137 -11.10 14.89 5.62
N PHE A 138 -11.02 14.76 6.95
CA PHE A 138 -12.19 14.92 7.82
C PHE A 138 -12.65 16.36 7.98
N SER A 139 -11.79 17.36 7.77
CA SER A 139 -12.15 18.74 8.01
C SER A 139 -11.72 19.70 6.91
N LYS A 140 -12.49 20.80 6.79
CA LYS A 140 -12.15 21.91 5.87
C LYS A 140 -10.84 22.61 6.25
N ASN A 141 -10.48 22.62 7.55
CA ASN A 141 -9.26 23.27 8.03
C ASN A 141 -8.02 22.47 7.63
N GLU A 142 -8.06 21.15 7.70
CA GLU A 142 -6.97 20.28 7.23
C GLU A 142 -6.79 20.41 5.72
N LYS A 143 -7.89 20.53 4.95
CA LYS A 143 -7.84 20.80 3.52
C LYS A 143 -7.14 22.12 3.18
N LYS A 144 -7.35 23.17 3.98
CA LYS A 144 -6.70 24.49 3.80
C LYS A 144 -5.20 24.42 4.10
N SER A 145 -4.79 23.66 5.12
CA SER A 145 -3.37 23.47 5.47
C SER A 145 -2.59 22.73 4.38
N LEU A 146 -3.22 21.78 3.70
CA LEU A 146 -2.63 21.03 2.58
C LEU A 146 -2.50 21.85 1.29
N LYS A 147 -3.31 22.92 1.12
CA LYS A 147 -3.26 23.78 -0.08
C LYS A 147 -2.24 24.92 0.02
N LYS A 148 -1.71 25.22 1.22
CA LYS A 148 -0.76 26.31 1.45
C LYS A 148 0.70 25.93 1.15
N ASN A 149 0.94 24.70 0.81
CA ASN A 149 2.24 24.13 0.46
C ASN A 149 2.20 23.56 -0.97
#